data_e8be000de329c4b3cbcb454ffadef90b
#
_entry.id   e8be000de329c4b3cbcb454ffadef90b
#
_cell.length_a   1.000
_cell.length_b   1.000
_cell.length_c   1.000
_cell.angle_alpha   90.00
_cell.angle_beta   90.00
_cell.angle_gamma   90.00
#
_symmetry.space_group_name_H-M   'P 1'
#
loop_
_entity.id
_entity.type
_entity.pdbx_description
1 polymer ?
#
loop_
_entity_poly.entity_id
_entity_poly.type
_entity_poly.pdbx_seq_one_letter_code
_entity_poly.pdbx_strand_id
1 'polypeptide(L)'
;MIHNIMPGTEEQFDKEMTTAYIGFDPTSNSLHIGNLVQIMILVHLQKCKHKPIALVGGATGMVGDPSGKSKERNLLDEKKLTTNLTSIKKQLEKFLDFNCGKNSAELVNNNDWMQKFLFLDFIRDIGKHMSVNYMMAKDSVKSRLESGISFTEFSYQLVQAYDFYWLWQNKKCKVQLGGSDQWGNIVSGTELIRRKGEGKAFAVTTPLIKKADGGKFGKTESGNIWLDKTKTSPYKFYQFWLNSSDADAKNYIKIFTLKNQLEINCLIQEHNNAPHLRLLQKTIADEITIRVHSKEDLEMAKKASNILFGNSTSSDLKNLDENTFLAVFEGVPKFKIKKEHLNSGILNVLSERTKIFKSNGEARRMINSNAVSINKEKISVDFQLSQENLLNKKYVLVQKGKKNYFLIIIQ
;
A
#
# COMPACT_ATOMS: atom_id res chain seq x y z
N MET A 1 9.27 2.62 17.04
CA MET A 1 9.69 1.30 16.50
C MET A 1 10.95 1.49 15.67
N ILE A 2 12.07 1.44 16.33
CA ILE A 2 13.40 1.57 15.74
C ILE A 2 13.97 0.16 15.63
N HIS A 3 14.63 -0.18 14.52
CA HIS A 3 15.38 -1.42 14.34
C HIS A 3 16.87 -1.19 14.57
N ASN A 4 17.46 -0.27 13.81
CA ASN A 4 18.84 0.17 14.02
C ASN A 4 18.88 1.70 14.04
N ILE A 5 19.73 2.24 14.89
CA ILE A 5 19.99 3.67 15.01
C ILE A 5 21.49 3.90 15.19
N MET A 6 22.05 4.85 14.46
CA MET A 6 23.47 5.23 14.68
C MET A 6 23.60 6.06 15.96
N PRO A 7 24.68 5.86 16.75
CA PRO A 7 24.94 6.71 17.91
C PRO A 7 25.01 8.19 17.58
N GLY A 8 24.36 9.00 18.42
CA GLY A 8 24.27 10.45 18.25
C GLY A 8 23.10 10.92 17.37
N THR A 9 22.25 10.00 16.90
CA THR A 9 21.08 10.36 16.10
C THR A 9 19.99 11.03 16.93
N GLU A 10 19.71 10.53 18.13
CA GLU A 10 18.71 11.10 19.04
C GLU A 10 19.11 12.52 19.43
N GLU A 11 20.36 12.72 19.85
CA GLU A 11 20.90 14.03 20.18
C GLU A 11 20.84 15.02 18.99
N GLN A 12 21.01 14.52 17.75
CA GLN A 12 20.87 15.34 16.56
C GLN A 12 19.44 15.86 16.38
N PHE A 13 18.43 15.00 16.61
CA PHE A 13 17.03 15.40 16.52
C PHE A 13 16.63 16.33 17.67
N ASP A 14 17.10 16.10 18.87
CA ASP A 14 16.79 16.93 20.04
C ASP A 14 17.44 18.31 19.96
N LYS A 15 18.61 18.40 19.35
CA LYS A 15 19.41 19.62 19.30
C LYS A 15 18.85 20.68 18.37
N GLU A 16 18.35 20.27 17.20
CA GLU A 16 17.94 21.21 16.15
C GLU A 16 16.92 20.60 15.18
N MET A 17 16.23 21.47 14.44
CA MET A 17 15.43 21.04 13.30
C MET A 17 16.33 20.32 12.30
N THR A 18 16.14 19.01 12.18
CA THR A 18 16.98 18.14 11.36
C THR A 18 16.28 17.82 10.04
N THR A 19 17.03 17.93 8.94
CA THR A 19 16.57 17.44 7.64
C THR A 19 16.89 15.96 7.52
N ALA A 20 15.89 15.15 7.18
CA ALA A 20 16.05 13.73 6.94
C ALA A 20 15.31 13.28 5.68
N TYR A 21 15.77 12.20 5.05
CA TYR A 21 15.17 11.73 3.80
C TYR A 21 14.89 10.23 3.76
N ILE A 22 13.95 9.87 2.89
CA ILE A 22 13.66 8.49 2.47
C ILE A 22 13.60 8.44 0.95
N GLY A 23 14.18 7.39 0.36
CA GLY A 23 14.11 7.11 -1.06
C GLY A 23 12.93 6.20 -1.44
N PHE A 24 12.33 6.47 -2.59
CA PHE A 24 11.24 5.71 -3.19
C PHE A 24 11.57 5.39 -4.65
N ASP A 25 11.97 4.15 -4.92
CA ASP A 25 12.23 3.70 -6.28
C ASP A 25 10.92 3.47 -7.06
N PRO A 26 10.82 3.99 -8.29
CA PRO A 26 9.59 3.97 -9.09
C PRO A 26 9.39 2.63 -9.82
N THR A 27 9.34 1.54 -9.08
CA THR A 27 9.19 0.17 -9.61
C THR A 27 7.79 -0.12 -10.19
N SER A 28 6.82 0.74 -9.92
CA SER A 28 5.45 0.70 -10.45
C SER A 28 4.88 2.12 -10.52
N ASN A 29 3.82 2.31 -11.29
CA ASN A 29 3.08 3.57 -11.37
C ASN A 29 2.19 3.86 -10.14
N SER A 30 2.34 3.13 -9.07
CA SER A 30 1.71 3.40 -7.77
C SER A 30 2.56 2.84 -6.64
N LEU A 31 2.53 3.52 -5.51
CA LEU A 31 2.97 3.00 -4.23
C LEU A 31 1.90 2.06 -3.66
N HIS A 32 2.30 1.16 -2.78
CA HIS A 32 1.42 0.24 -2.07
C HIS A 32 1.55 0.43 -0.55
N ILE A 33 0.73 -0.24 0.24
CA ILE A 33 0.74 -0.05 1.70
C ILE A 33 2.07 -0.41 2.38
N GLY A 34 2.92 -1.23 1.76
CA GLY A 34 4.29 -1.43 2.25
C GLY A 34 5.12 -0.15 2.22
N ASN A 35 4.96 0.66 1.17
CA ASN A 35 5.61 1.98 1.08
C ASN A 35 4.96 3.01 2.03
N LEU A 36 3.68 2.82 2.38
CA LEU A 36 2.97 3.71 3.30
C LEU A 36 3.66 3.80 4.66
N VAL A 37 4.34 2.73 5.10
CA VAL A 37 5.16 2.75 6.33
C VAL A 37 6.21 3.86 6.27
N GLN A 38 6.96 3.90 5.17
CA GLN A 38 8.02 4.88 4.97
C GLN A 38 7.46 6.30 4.79
N ILE A 39 6.32 6.42 4.13
CA ILE A 39 5.60 7.69 4.00
C ILE A 39 5.19 8.20 5.39
N MET A 40 4.61 7.33 6.24
CA MET A 40 4.20 7.71 7.59
C MET A 40 5.37 8.16 8.48
N ILE A 41 6.57 7.59 8.29
CA ILE A 41 7.77 8.05 8.98
C ILE A 41 8.08 9.50 8.62
N LEU A 42 8.02 9.86 7.33
CA LEU A 42 8.20 11.26 6.89
C LEU A 42 7.10 12.18 7.42
N VAL A 43 5.85 11.71 7.48
CA VAL A 43 4.72 12.47 8.06
C VAL A 43 4.95 12.73 9.55
N HIS A 44 5.35 11.70 10.31
CA HIS A 44 5.68 11.87 11.74
C HIS A 44 6.87 12.79 11.95
N LEU A 45 7.91 12.66 11.12
CA LEU A 45 9.08 13.55 11.15
C LEU A 45 8.66 15.02 10.98
N GLN A 46 7.80 15.31 9.98
CA GLN A 46 7.29 16.65 9.74
C GLN A 46 6.41 17.15 10.89
N LYS A 47 5.55 16.29 11.45
CA LYS A 47 4.73 16.60 12.62
C LYS A 47 5.58 16.97 13.85
N CYS A 48 6.73 16.33 14.00
CA CYS A 48 7.74 16.64 15.03
C CYS A 48 8.60 17.87 14.69
N LYS A 49 8.21 18.66 13.67
CA LYS A 49 8.87 19.90 13.22
C LYS A 49 10.28 19.71 12.65
N HIS A 50 10.62 18.52 12.19
CA HIS A 50 11.79 18.26 11.36
C HIS A 50 11.43 18.36 9.88
N LYS A 51 12.45 18.51 9.04
CA LYS A 51 12.25 18.72 7.60
C LYS A 51 12.38 17.40 6.83
N PRO A 52 11.28 16.86 6.26
CA PRO A 52 11.33 15.65 5.44
C PRO A 52 11.73 15.96 4.00
N ILE A 53 12.57 15.10 3.42
CA ILE A 53 12.81 15.02 1.99
C ILE A 53 12.31 13.66 1.50
N ALA A 54 11.43 13.67 0.51
CA ALA A 54 11.05 12.48 -0.25
C ALA A 54 11.88 12.45 -1.54
N LEU A 55 12.79 11.47 -1.65
CA LEU A 55 13.60 11.28 -2.84
C LEU A 55 12.92 10.26 -3.75
N VAL A 56 12.66 10.63 -4.99
CA VAL A 56 12.18 9.69 -6.00
C VAL A 56 13.37 9.22 -6.84
N GLY A 57 13.52 7.89 -6.92
CA GLY A 57 14.69 7.24 -7.50
C GLY A 57 14.68 7.19 -9.02
N GLY A 58 14.80 8.32 -9.71
CA GLY A 58 14.92 8.36 -11.18
C GLY A 58 16.15 7.64 -11.69
N ALA A 59 17.30 7.86 -11.06
CA ALA A 59 18.56 7.17 -11.39
C ALA A 59 18.61 5.76 -10.77
N THR A 60 18.31 5.61 -9.49
CA THR A 60 18.31 4.31 -8.80
C THR A 60 17.29 3.33 -9.37
N GLY A 61 16.17 3.82 -9.89
CA GLY A 61 15.18 3.01 -10.58
C GLY A 61 15.65 2.41 -11.91
N MET A 62 16.71 2.98 -12.52
CA MET A 62 17.38 2.41 -13.70
C MET A 62 18.40 1.31 -13.34
N VAL A 63 18.86 1.31 -12.09
CA VAL A 63 19.89 0.35 -11.60
C VAL A 63 19.21 -0.85 -10.92
N GLY A 64 18.28 -0.60 -10.02
CA GLY A 64 17.55 -1.62 -9.28
C GLY A 64 18.22 -2.06 -7.97
N ASP A 65 17.51 -1.84 -6.85
CA ASP A 65 17.97 -2.21 -5.49
C ASP A 65 17.95 -3.74 -5.28
N PRO A 66 19.09 -4.38 -4.95
CA PRO A 66 19.17 -5.81 -4.64
C PRO A 66 18.62 -6.16 -3.24
N SER A 67 18.44 -5.18 -2.34
CA SER A 67 18.08 -5.41 -0.94
C SER A 67 16.78 -6.20 -0.79
N GLY A 68 16.83 -7.30 -0.02
CA GLY A 68 15.67 -8.16 0.24
C GLY A 68 15.14 -8.94 -0.99
N LYS A 69 15.95 -9.09 -2.05
CA LYS A 69 15.61 -9.79 -3.29
C LYS A 69 16.53 -10.98 -3.55
N SER A 70 15.94 -12.03 -4.12
CA SER A 70 16.67 -13.24 -4.53
C SER A 70 17.02 -13.26 -6.03
N LYS A 71 16.44 -12.35 -6.82
CA LYS A 71 16.67 -12.24 -8.27
C LYS A 71 16.83 -10.79 -8.68
N GLU A 72 17.58 -10.58 -9.75
CA GLU A 72 17.76 -9.28 -10.39
C GLU A 72 16.41 -8.65 -10.80
N ARG A 73 16.31 -7.33 -10.70
CA ARG A 73 15.11 -6.62 -11.14
C ARG A 73 15.10 -6.48 -12.66
N ASN A 74 13.93 -6.63 -13.26
CA ASN A 74 13.74 -6.23 -14.65
C ASN A 74 13.90 -4.71 -14.74
N LEU A 75 14.82 -4.27 -15.58
CA LEU A 75 15.04 -2.86 -15.85
C LEU A 75 13.83 -2.27 -16.57
N LEU A 76 13.39 -1.11 -16.12
CA LEU A 76 12.29 -0.38 -16.75
C LEU A 76 12.80 0.42 -17.95
N ASP A 77 12.00 0.48 -19.01
CA ASP A 77 12.25 1.44 -20.09
C ASP A 77 12.00 2.88 -19.58
N GLU A 78 12.66 3.84 -20.24
CA GLU A 78 12.65 5.25 -19.85
C GLU A 78 11.23 5.84 -19.80
N LYS A 79 10.35 5.45 -20.72
CA LYS A 79 8.96 5.91 -20.75
C LYS A 79 8.15 5.42 -19.57
N LYS A 80 8.31 4.15 -19.19
CA LYS A 80 7.67 3.59 -17.99
C LYS A 80 8.21 4.23 -16.74
N LEU A 81 9.52 4.42 -16.67
CA LEU A 81 10.18 5.08 -15.54
C LEU A 81 9.60 6.48 -15.31
N THR A 82 9.52 7.31 -16.35
CA THR A 82 8.97 8.67 -16.30
C THR A 82 7.50 8.67 -15.87
N THR A 83 6.70 7.73 -16.39
CA THR A 83 5.29 7.58 -15.99
C THR A 83 5.17 7.22 -14.51
N ASN A 84 5.98 6.27 -14.05
CA ASN A 84 6.00 5.85 -12.65
C ASN A 84 6.42 6.98 -11.73
N LEU A 85 7.50 7.71 -12.08
CA LEU A 85 7.99 8.88 -11.34
C LEU A 85 6.89 9.91 -11.12
N THR A 86 6.20 10.30 -12.20
CA THR A 86 5.11 11.28 -12.13
C THR A 86 3.98 10.83 -11.22
N SER A 87 3.61 9.54 -11.29
CA SER A 87 2.53 8.99 -10.48
C SER A 87 2.90 8.93 -8.99
N ILE A 88 4.12 8.49 -8.67
CA ILE A 88 4.61 8.41 -7.28
C ILE A 88 4.73 9.81 -6.67
N LYS A 89 5.24 10.78 -7.44
CA LYS A 89 5.33 12.17 -7.03
C LYS A 89 3.98 12.71 -6.58
N LYS A 90 2.94 12.55 -7.42
CA LYS A 90 1.56 12.96 -7.09
C LYS A 90 0.99 12.25 -5.85
N GLN A 91 1.40 11.01 -5.59
CA GLN A 91 0.98 10.30 -4.38
C GLN A 91 1.67 10.87 -3.14
N LEU A 92 2.98 11.10 -3.18
CA LEU A 92 3.74 11.66 -2.05
C LEU A 92 3.26 13.08 -1.67
N GLU A 93 2.87 13.88 -2.66
CA GLU A 93 2.33 15.24 -2.47
C GLU A 93 1.03 15.27 -1.64
N LYS A 94 0.31 14.17 -1.52
CA LYS A 94 -0.90 14.08 -0.67
C LYS A 94 -0.61 13.93 0.82
N PHE A 95 0.58 13.45 1.18
CA PHE A 95 0.90 13.09 2.56
C PHE A 95 1.70 14.15 3.31
N LEU A 96 2.49 14.93 2.60
CA LEU A 96 3.43 15.88 3.15
C LEU A 96 2.99 17.32 2.84
N ASP A 97 3.26 18.23 3.76
CA ASP A 97 3.01 19.64 3.56
C ASP A 97 4.27 20.33 3.01
N PHE A 98 4.14 20.88 1.80
CA PHE A 98 5.22 21.54 1.09
C PHE A 98 5.27 23.06 1.33
N ASN A 99 4.31 23.61 2.12
CA ASN A 99 4.15 25.05 2.31
C ASN A 99 4.00 25.47 3.78
N CYS A 100 4.43 24.62 4.74
CA CYS A 100 4.28 24.89 6.17
C CYS A 100 5.44 25.70 6.80
N GLY A 101 6.28 26.34 6.01
CA GLY A 101 7.37 27.22 6.48
C GLY A 101 8.71 26.49 6.59
N LYS A 102 9.42 26.62 7.72
CA LYS A 102 10.81 26.15 7.84
C LYS A 102 10.99 24.64 7.64
N ASN A 103 10.00 23.83 8.04
CA ASN A 103 10.01 22.39 7.90
C ASN A 103 9.12 21.88 6.76
N SER A 104 8.86 22.72 5.76
CA SER A 104 8.20 22.30 4.52
C SER A 104 8.93 21.12 3.91
N ALA A 105 8.17 20.13 3.47
CA ALA A 105 8.71 18.99 2.78
C ALA A 105 9.41 19.39 1.47
N GLU A 106 10.37 18.60 1.04
CA GLU A 106 10.92 18.71 -0.31
C GLU A 106 10.75 17.38 -1.03
N LEU A 107 10.48 17.47 -2.33
CA LEU A 107 10.45 16.32 -3.22
C LEU A 107 11.54 16.49 -4.26
N VAL A 108 12.46 15.53 -4.33
CA VAL A 108 13.63 15.57 -5.19
C VAL A 108 13.72 14.31 -6.06
N ASN A 109 14.39 14.43 -7.20
CA ASN A 109 14.67 13.30 -8.09
C ASN A 109 16.19 13.12 -8.18
N ASN A 110 16.72 11.96 -7.83
CA ASN A 110 18.17 11.74 -7.88
C ASN A 110 18.74 11.75 -9.31
N ASN A 111 17.92 11.64 -10.34
CA ASN A 111 18.36 11.81 -11.70
C ASN A 111 18.86 13.25 -11.99
N ASP A 112 18.39 14.27 -11.25
CA ASP A 112 18.76 15.67 -11.44
C ASP A 112 20.26 15.94 -11.21
N TRP A 113 20.91 15.11 -10.38
CA TRP A 113 22.35 15.18 -10.14
C TRP A 113 23.13 14.01 -10.73
N MET A 114 22.54 12.79 -10.81
CA MET A 114 23.24 11.62 -11.33
C MET A 114 23.52 11.70 -12.83
N GLN A 115 22.60 12.24 -13.63
CA GLN A 115 22.78 12.40 -15.08
C GLN A 115 23.94 13.32 -15.47
N LYS A 116 24.47 14.08 -14.52
CA LYS A 116 25.59 15.01 -14.76
C LYS A 116 26.96 14.32 -14.70
N PHE A 117 27.00 13.09 -14.18
CA PHE A 117 28.24 12.32 -14.14
C PHE A 117 28.53 11.60 -15.45
N LEU A 118 29.79 11.71 -15.87
CA LEU A 118 30.36 10.70 -16.77
C LEU A 118 30.76 9.48 -15.94
N PHE A 119 30.63 8.30 -16.53
CA PHE A 119 30.92 7.03 -15.85
C PHE A 119 32.30 6.98 -15.17
N LEU A 120 33.34 7.39 -15.87
CA LEU A 120 34.70 7.39 -15.33
C LEU A 120 34.89 8.40 -14.21
N ASP A 121 34.23 9.57 -14.30
CA ASP A 121 34.27 10.56 -13.23
C ASP A 121 33.61 10.04 -11.97
N PHE A 122 32.45 9.36 -12.08
CA PHE A 122 31.78 8.76 -10.94
C PHE A 122 32.67 7.70 -10.26
N ILE A 123 33.30 6.79 -11.03
CA ILE A 123 34.19 5.79 -10.47
C ILE A 123 35.42 6.44 -9.79
N ARG A 124 36.04 7.42 -10.44
CA ARG A 124 37.22 8.13 -9.90
C ARG A 124 36.88 8.91 -8.64
N ASP A 125 35.78 9.68 -8.65
CA ASP A 125 35.53 10.67 -7.61
C ASP A 125 34.70 10.12 -6.44
N ILE A 126 33.92 9.09 -6.67
CA ILE A 126 33.05 8.43 -5.66
C ILE A 126 33.58 7.03 -5.33
N GLY A 127 33.84 6.20 -6.33
CA GLY A 127 34.25 4.81 -6.16
C GLY A 127 35.51 4.65 -5.31
N LYS A 128 36.52 5.53 -5.47
CA LYS A 128 37.77 5.48 -4.68
C LYS A 128 37.55 5.58 -3.15
N HIS A 129 36.44 6.14 -2.70
CA HIS A 129 36.13 6.27 -1.26
C HIS A 129 35.48 5.04 -0.66
N MET A 130 35.08 4.04 -1.47
CA MET A 130 34.41 2.83 -1.05
C MET A 130 35.20 1.59 -1.44
N SER A 131 35.76 0.88 -0.47
CA SER A 131 36.51 -0.34 -0.79
C SER A 131 35.56 -1.50 -1.16
N VAL A 132 35.98 -2.35 -2.09
CA VAL A 132 35.22 -3.54 -2.51
C VAL A 132 34.91 -4.44 -1.32
N ASN A 133 35.88 -4.66 -0.41
CA ASN A 133 35.63 -5.47 0.80
C ASN A 133 34.53 -4.91 1.67
N TYR A 134 34.47 -3.58 1.84
CA TYR A 134 33.39 -2.93 2.59
C TYR A 134 32.03 -3.14 1.92
N MET A 135 31.98 -3.03 0.60
CA MET A 135 30.75 -3.22 -0.17
C MET A 135 30.28 -4.69 -0.13
N MET A 136 31.20 -5.64 -0.28
CA MET A 136 30.89 -7.08 -0.23
C MET A 136 30.48 -7.56 1.17
N ALA A 137 30.86 -6.85 2.23
CA ALA A 137 30.45 -7.18 3.59
C ALA A 137 29.00 -6.88 3.92
N LYS A 138 28.27 -6.19 3.04
CA LYS A 138 26.83 -5.86 3.25
C LYS A 138 25.95 -7.10 3.10
N ASP A 139 24.94 -7.24 3.96
CA ASP A 139 24.06 -8.41 3.95
C ASP A 139 23.29 -8.56 2.61
N SER A 140 22.89 -7.44 2.01
CA SER A 140 22.24 -7.42 0.69
C SER A 140 23.14 -7.98 -0.42
N VAL A 141 24.45 -7.83 -0.31
CA VAL A 141 25.43 -8.39 -1.24
C VAL A 141 25.76 -9.83 -0.88
N LYS A 142 26.09 -10.10 0.39
CA LYS A 142 26.42 -11.47 0.87
C LYS A 142 25.37 -12.50 0.49
N SER A 143 24.10 -12.17 0.68
CA SER A 143 22.98 -13.06 0.36
C SER A 143 22.85 -13.40 -1.14
N ARG A 144 23.54 -12.64 -1.99
CA ARG A 144 23.52 -12.79 -3.46
C ARG A 144 24.81 -13.34 -4.05
N LEU A 145 25.90 -13.43 -3.27
CA LEU A 145 27.20 -13.90 -3.78
C LEU A 145 27.15 -15.30 -4.37
N GLU A 146 26.42 -16.22 -3.73
CA GLU A 146 26.28 -17.60 -4.21
C GLU A 146 25.40 -17.71 -5.47
N SER A 147 24.35 -16.91 -5.56
CA SER A 147 23.41 -16.90 -6.70
C SER A 147 23.87 -16.00 -7.86
N GLY A 148 24.93 -15.24 -7.65
CA GLY A 148 25.41 -14.21 -8.57
C GLY A 148 24.73 -12.86 -8.35
N ILE A 149 25.52 -11.79 -8.41
CA ILE A 149 25.06 -10.40 -8.41
C ILE A 149 25.71 -9.69 -9.60
N SER A 150 24.91 -8.97 -10.39
CA SER A 150 25.45 -8.20 -11.50
C SER A 150 26.23 -6.97 -11.01
N PHE A 151 27.15 -6.46 -11.82
CA PHE A 151 27.83 -5.21 -11.52
C PHE A 151 26.84 -4.05 -11.33
N THR A 152 25.75 -4.04 -12.08
CA THR A 152 24.67 -3.05 -11.98
C THR A 152 24.05 -3.07 -10.59
N GLU A 153 23.57 -4.22 -10.12
CA GLU A 153 23.02 -4.37 -8.76
C GLU A 153 24.06 -4.07 -7.67
N PHE A 154 25.30 -4.53 -7.84
CA PHE A 154 26.39 -4.27 -6.90
C PHE A 154 26.70 -2.79 -6.76
N SER A 155 26.64 -2.02 -7.86
CA SER A 155 26.91 -0.58 -7.87
C SER A 155 25.79 0.24 -7.26
N TYR A 156 24.58 -0.31 -7.07
CA TYR A 156 23.43 0.40 -6.47
C TYR A 156 23.78 1.09 -5.15
N GLN A 157 24.52 0.41 -4.28
CA GLN A 157 24.90 0.98 -2.98
C GLN A 157 25.81 2.23 -3.12
N LEU A 158 26.59 2.35 -4.20
CA LEU A 158 27.38 3.56 -4.48
C LEU A 158 26.50 4.72 -4.94
N VAL A 159 25.51 4.43 -5.78
CA VAL A 159 24.55 5.44 -6.27
C VAL A 159 23.74 6.00 -5.11
N GLN A 160 23.19 5.13 -4.25
CA GLN A 160 22.45 5.56 -3.07
C GLN A 160 23.34 6.27 -2.03
N ALA A 161 24.58 5.84 -1.86
CA ALA A 161 25.53 6.52 -0.99
C ALA A 161 25.83 7.95 -1.48
N TYR A 162 25.93 8.13 -2.80
CA TYR A 162 26.13 9.44 -3.38
C TYR A 162 24.88 10.32 -3.24
N ASP A 163 23.68 9.78 -3.35
CA ASP A 163 22.44 10.52 -3.09
C ASP A 163 22.47 11.14 -1.70
N PHE A 164 22.85 10.36 -0.67
CA PHE A 164 22.96 10.88 0.68
C PHE A 164 24.04 11.96 0.80
N TYR A 165 25.22 11.74 0.21
CA TYR A 165 26.30 12.72 0.18
C TYR A 165 25.87 14.03 -0.49
N TRP A 166 25.18 13.95 -1.64
CA TRP A 166 24.69 15.11 -2.37
C TRP A 166 23.63 15.90 -1.54
N LEU A 167 22.69 15.19 -0.93
CA LEU A 167 21.68 15.79 -0.06
C LEU A 167 22.30 16.41 1.20
N TRP A 168 23.32 15.78 1.75
CA TRP A 168 24.07 16.30 2.87
C TRP A 168 24.73 17.64 2.52
N GLN A 169 25.41 17.71 1.40
CA GLN A 169 26.09 18.94 0.94
C GLN A 169 25.11 20.04 0.53
N ASN A 170 24.08 19.72 -0.26
CA ASN A 170 23.26 20.71 -0.94
C ASN A 170 21.97 21.04 -0.19
N LYS A 171 21.48 20.13 0.67
CA LYS A 171 20.21 20.27 1.41
C LYS A 171 20.39 20.22 2.93
N LYS A 172 21.61 20.17 3.43
CA LYS A 172 21.93 20.02 4.86
C LYS A 172 21.23 18.80 5.48
N CYS A 173 20.99 17.76 4.69
CA CYS A 173 20.34 16.53 5.12
C CYS A 173 21.28 15.71 5.98
N LYS A 174 20.95 15.53 7.25
CA LYS A 174 21.84 14.85 8.22
C LYS A 174 21.45 13.40 8.49
N VAL A 175 20.23 13.01 8.18
CA VAL A 175 19.72 11.66 8.53
C VAL A 175 19.12 11.00 7.30
N GLN A 176 19.50 9.74 7.07
CA GLN A 176 18.77 8.86 6.15
C GLN A 176 17.94 7.87 6.94
N LEU A 177 16.69 7.70 6.54
CA LEU A 177 15.71 6.80 7.14
C LEU A 177 15.34 5.69 6.15
N GLY A 178 14.98 4.50 6.65
CA GLY A 178 14.57 3.41 5.76
C GLY A 178 14.05 2.19 6.50
N GLY A 179 13.76 1.12 5.75
CA GLY A 179 13.48 -0.20 6.31
C GLY A 179 14.77 -0.90 6.76
N SER A 180 14.66 -1.93 7.59
CA SER A 180 15.83 -2.67 8.08
C SER A 180 16.65 -3.34 6.98
N ASP A 181 16.03 -3.66 5.86
CA ASP A 181 16.69 -4.17 4.64
C ASP A 181 17.61 -3.14 3.98
N GLN A 182 17.42 -1.85 4.26
CA GLN A 182 18.20 -0.73 3.71
C GLN A 182 19.42 -0.37 4.55
N TRP A 183 19.63 -0.98 5.72
CA TRP A 183 20.72 -0.59 6.64
C TRP A 183 22.08 -0.53 5.95
N GLY A 184 22.42 -1.56 5.18
CA GLY A 184 23.69 -1.64 4.44
C GLY A 184 23.91 -0.49 3.46
N ASN A 185 22.87 -0.14 2.70
CA ASN A 185 22.92 0.97 1.74
C ASN A 185 23.03 2.32 2.47
N ILE A 186 22.23 2.52 3.54
CA ILE A 186 22.19 3.76 4.31
C ILE A 186 23.56 4.06 4.97
N VAL A 187 24.17 3.06 5.62
CA VAL A 187 25.49 3.27 6.25
C VAL A 187 26.61 3.44 5.23
N SER A 188 26.42 3.00 3.98
CA SER A 188 27.36 3.31 2.91
C SER A 188 27.36 4.82 2.61
N GLY A 189 26.20 5.47 2.69
CA GLY A 189 26.07 6.92 2.55
C GLY A 189 26.75 7.67 3.69
N THR A 190 26.54 7.23 4.95
CA THR A 190 27.22 7.86 6.10
C THR A 190 28.74 7.71 6.02
N GLU A 191 29.23 6.56 5.53
CA GLU A 191 30.65 6.30 5.34
C GLU A 191 31.26 7.17 4.21
N LEU A 192 30.55 7.35 3.10
CA LEU A 192 30.95 8.23 2.02
C LEU A 192 31.06 9.69 2.52
N ILE A 193 30.09 10.16 3.29
CA ILE A 193 30.11 11.49 3.90
C ILE A 193 31.33 11.63 4.80
N ARG A 194 31.61 10.64 5.64
CA ARG A 194 32.78 10.64 6.52
C ARG A 194 34.11 10.70 5.76
N ARG A 195 34.24 9.89 4.69
CA ARG A 195 35.52 9.77 3.94
C ARG A 195 35.77 10.89 2.97
N LYS A 196 34.72 11.33 2.27
CA LYS A 196 34.83 12.34 1.21
C LYS A 196 34.51 13.74 1.70
N GLY A 197 33.52 13.87 2.59
CA GLY A 197 33.00 15.14 3.05
C GLY A 197 33.57 15.58 4.41
N GLU A 198 34.33 14.70 5.09
CA GLU A 198 34.86 14.94 6.45
C GLU A 198 33.75 15.36 7.44
N GLY A 199 32.52 14.94 7.16
CA GLY A 199 31.31 15.32 7.89
C GLY A 199 30.72 14.16 8.68
N LYS A 200 29.66 14.49 9.41
CA LYS A 200 28.88 13.55 10.21
C LYS A 200 27.44 13.47 9.69
N ALA A 201 26.97 12.26 9.50
CA ALA A 201 25.58 11.96 9.12
C ALA A 201 25.13 10.70 9.86
N PHE A 202 23.83 10.48 9.90
CA PHE A 202 23.21 9.48 10.76
C PHE A 202 22.25 8.59 9.96
N ALA A 203 22.01 7.41 10.50
CA ALA A 203 21.13 6.40 9.92
C ALA A 203 20.13 5.88 10.94
N VAL A 204 18.88 5.73 10.52
CA VAL A 204 17.82 5.08 11.31
C VAL A 204 17.07 4.13 10.40
N THR A 205 16.84 2.90 10.89
CA THR A 205 15.94 1.97 10.21
C THR A 205 14.82 1.50 11.12
N THR A 206 13.69 1.20 10.50
CA THR A 206 12.53 0.58 11.14
C THR A 206 12.43 -0.88 10.74
N PRO A 207 11.87 -1.76 11.58
CA PRO A 207 11.66 -3.14 11.22
C PRO A 207 10.72 -3.25 10.02
N LEU A 208 10.96 -4.25 9.17
CA LEU A 208 9.99 -4.60 8.14
C LEU A 208 8.73 -5.15 8.80
N ILE A 209 7.59 -4.56 8.46
CA ILE A 209 6.32 -5.02 9.00
C ILE A 209 5.97 -6.38 8.41
N LYS A 210 5.67 -7.32 9.29
CA LYS A 210 5.10 -8.64 8.97
C LYS A 210 3.73 -8.74 9.61
N LYS A 211 2.85 -9.54 9.05
CA LYS A 211 1.61 -9.91 9.73
C LYS A 211 1.92 -10.81 10.92
N ALA A 212 1.02 -10.85 11.91
CA ALA A 212 1.17 -11.72 13.09
C ALA A 212 1.24 -13.21 12.72
N ASP A 213 0.66 -13.61 11.58
CA ASP A 213 0.74 -14.97 11.03
C ASP A 213 2.06 -15.25 10.25
N GLY A 214 3.00 -14.31 10.24
CA GLY A 214 4.28 -14.40 9.51
C GLY A 214 4.19 -14.01 8.03
N GLY A 215 3.00 -13.74 7.52
CA GLY A 215 2.78 -13.33 6.15
C GLY A 215 3.36 -11.95 5.82
N LYS A 216 3.59 -11.71 4.52
CA LYS A 216 4.09 -10.40 4.06
C LYS A 216 3.00 -9.33 4.21
N PHE A 217 3.33 -8.23 4.89
CA PHE A 217 2.45 -7.06 4.97
C PHE A 217 2.15 -6.49 3.58
N GLY A 218 0.89 -6.18 3.34
CA GLY A 218 0.45 -5.56 2.08
C GLY A 218 0.25 -6.51 0.91
N LYS A 219 0.48 -7.82 1.10
CA LYS A 219 0.13 -8.83 0.11
C LYS A 219 -1.13 -9.58 0.53
N THR A 220 -2.04 -9.75 -0.42
CA THR A 220 -3.22 -10.62 -0.34
C THR A 220 -3.10 -11.70 -1.40
N GLU A 221 -4.01 -12.67 -1.44
CA GLU A 221 -4.10 -13.66 -2.52
C GLU A 221 -4.28 -13.00 -3.90
N SER A 222 -4.91 -11.83 -3.94
CA SER A 222 -5.12 -11.03 -5.16
C SER A 222 -3.96 -10.05 -5.48
N GLY A 223 -2.86 -10.08 -4.74
CA GLY A 223 -1.68 -9.25 -4.97
C GLY A 223 -1.49 -8.11 -3.97
N ASN A 224 -0.84 -7.03 -4.40
CA ASN A 224 -0.56 -5.87 -3.54
C ASN A 224 -1.80 -5.00 -3.32
N ILE A 225 -1.90 -4.40 -2.14
CA ILE A 225 -2.85 -3.32 -1.85
C ILE A 225 -2.20 -1.99 -2.22
N TRP A 226 -2.72 -1.38 -3.27
CA TRP A 226 -2.17 -0.16 -3.87
C TRP A 226 -2.79 1.10 -3.25
N LEU A 227 -2.04 2.21 -3.24
CA LEU A 227 -2.56 3.52 -2.82
C LEU A 227 -3.37 4.21 -3.93
N ASP A 228 -3.26 3.75 -5.16
CA ASP A 228 -4.05 4.23 -6.28
C ASP A 228 -5.43 3.54 -6.30
N LYS A 229 -6.49 4.34 -6.25
CA LYS A 229 -7.87 3.85 -6.24
C LYS A 229 -8.31 3.15 -7.53
N THR A 230 -7.58 3.33 -8.62
CA THR A 230 -7.83 2.60 -9.88
C THR A 230 -7.31 1.18 -9.85
N LYS A 231 -6.32 0.88 -8.97
CA LYS A 231 -5.73 -0.44 -8.79
C LYS A 231 -6.30 -1.20 -7.60
N THR A 232 -6.57 -0.50 -6.52
CA THR A 232 -7.25 -1.04 -5.33
C THR A 232 -8.34 -0.06 -4.93
N SER A 233 -9.60 -0.47 -5.09
CA SER A 233 -10.73 0.40 -4.75
C SER A 233 -10.69 0.82 -3.27
N PRO A 234 -11.21 2.02 -2.92
CA PRO A 234 -11.29 2.48 -1.53
C PRO A 234 -11.98 1.48 -0.61
N TYR A 235 -12.98 0.74 -1.11
CA TYR A 235 -13.64 -0.33 -0.36
C TYR A 235 -12.66 -1.48 -0.02
N LYS A 236 -11.92 -2.01 -0.98
CA LYS A 236 -10.90 -3.06 -0.74
C LYS A 236 -9.78 -2.58 0.18
N PHE A 237 -9.36 -1.34 -0.01
CA PHE A 237 -8.37 -0.69 0.84
C PHE A 237 -8.86 -0.60 2.28
N TYR A 238 -10.10 -0.15 2.50
CA TYR A 238 -10.75 -0.10 3.80
C TYR A 238 -10.88 -1.48 4.45
N GLN A 239 -11.35 -2.48 3.67
CA GLN A 239 -11.51 -3.86 4.15
C GLN A 239 -10.19 -4.51 4.55
N PHE A 240 -9.08 -4.19 3.89
CA PHE A 240 -7.76 -4.70 4.28
C PHE A 240 -7.43 -4.33 5.73
N TRP A 241 -7.65 -3.09 6.12
CA TRP A 241 -7.40 -2.63 7.48
C TRP A 241 -8.43 -3.16 8.46
N LEU A 242 -9.69 -3.12 8.07
CA LEU A 242 -10.78 -3.62 8.90
C LEU A 242 -10.62 -5.10 9.23
N ASN A 243 -10.07 -5.91 8.33
CA ASN A 243 -9.89 -7.36 8.51
C ASN A 243 -8.55 -7.76 9.15
N SER A 244 -7.72 -6.81 9.60
CA SER A 244 -6.48 -7.13 10.32
C SER A 244 -6.77 -7.85 11.64
N SER A 245 -5.84 -8.70 12.07
CA SER A 245 -5.93 -9.37 13.39
C SER A 245 -5.81 -8.34 14.53
N ASP A 246 -6.27 -8.69 15.73
CA ASP A 246 -6.13 -7.82 16.90
C ASP A 246 -4.65 -7.56 17.25
N ALA A 247 -3.80 -8.57 17.07
CA ALA A 247 -2.35 -8.44 17.26
C ALA A 247 -1.74 -7.45 16.25
N ASP A 248 -2.14 -7.54 15.00
CA ASP A 248 -1.71 -6.61 13.95
C ASP A 248 -2.22 -5.19 14.21
N ALA A 249 -3.49 -5.05 14.55
CA ALA A 249 -4.11 -3.75 14.80
C ALA A 249 -3.42 -2.97 15.93
N LYS A 250 -2.97 -3.66 17.01
CA LYS A 250 -2.19 -3.05 18.09
C LYS A 250 -0.85 -2.48 17.62
N ASN A 251 -0.27 -3.05 16.59
CA ASN A 251 0.95 -2.53 15.97
C ASN A 251 0.64 -1.43 14.95
N TYR A 252 -0.35 -1.66 14.10
CA TYR A 252 -0.69 -0.73 13.02
C TYR A 252 -1.20 0.61 13.53
N ILE A 253 -1.96 0.67 14.63
CA ILE A 253 -2.43 1.93 15.24
C ILE A 253 -1.28 2.88 15.56
N LYS A 254 -0.12 2.34 15.99
CA LYS A 254 1.08 3.11 16.35
C LYS A 254 1.81 3.68 15.14
N ILE A 255 1.68 3.03 13.97
CA ILE A 255 2.44 3.38 12.76
C ILE A 255 1.63 4.30 11.85
N PHE A 256 0.36 3.94 11.63
CA PHE A 256 -0.46 4.49 10.57
C PHE A 256 -1.41 5.58 11.02
N THR A 257 -1.50 5.88 12.31
CA THR A 257 -2.29 7.02 12.82
C THR A 257 -1.40 8.15 13.32
N LEU A 258 -1.97 9.34 13.47
CA LEU A 258 -1.27 10.50 14.03
C LEU A 258 -1.68 10.76 15.49
N LYS A 259 -2.26 9.78 16.15
CA LYS A 259 -2.64 9.85 17.56
C LYS A 259 -1.40 9.84 18.44
N ASN A 260 -1.49 10.52 19.57
CA ASN A 260 -0.43 10.50 20.56
C ASN A 260 -0.45 9.19 21.37
N GLN A 261 0.59 8.97 22.17
CA GLN A 261 0.77 7.74 22.92
C GLN A 261 -0.37 7.47 23.93
N LEU A 262 -0.91 8.53 24.57
CA LEU A 262 -2.01 8.39 25.52
C LEU A 262 -3.28 7.94 24.83
N GLU A 263 -3.64 8.56 23.71
CA GLU A 263 -4.80 8.18 22.89
C GLU A 263 -4.69 6.73 22.40
N ILE A 264 -3.49 6.33 21.93
CA ILE A 264 -3.24 4.95 21.47
C ILE A 264 -3.42 3.97 22.62
N ASN A 265 -2.89 4.27 23.80
CA ASN A 265 -2.99 3.39 24.98
C ASN A 265 -4.47 3.24 25.43
N CYS A 266 -5.24 4.33 25.46
CA CYS A 266 -6.69 4.28 25.75
C CYS A 266 -7.43 3.40 24.75
N LEU A 267 -7.20 3.59 23.44
CA LEU A 267 -7.84 2.79 22.40
C LEU A 267 -7.50 1.30 22.50
N ILE A 268 -6.24 0.96 22.83
CA ILE A 268 -5.81 -0.42 23.05
C ILE A 268 -6.52 -1.03 24.26
N GLN A 269 -6.67 -0.27 25.35
CA GLN A 269 -7.34 -0.72 26.55
C GLN A 269 -8.84 -0.93 26.31
N GLU A 270 -9.52 0.00 25.65
CA GLU A 270 -10.93 -0.16 25.28
C GLU A 270 -11.14 -1.36 24.37
N HIS A 271 -10.27 -1.53 23.35
CA HIS A 271 -10.33 -2.67 22.45
C HIS A 271 -10.16 -4.00 23.19
N ASN A 272 -9.24 -4.07 24.17
CA ASN A 272 -9.04 -5.29 24.96
C ASN A 272 -10.29 -5.68 25.79
N ASN A 273 -11.08 -4.70 26.22
CA ASN A 273 -12.33 -4.94 26.96
C ASN A 273 -13.45 -5.50 26.08
N ALA A 274 -13.47 -5.12 24.80
CA ALA A 274 -14.49 -5.54 23.84
C ALA A 274 -13.92 -5.77 22.42
N PRO A 275 -13.07 -6.80 22.21
CA PRO A 275 -12.37 -7.04 20.94
C PRO A 275 -13.33 -7.25 19.76
N HIS A 276 -14.51 -7.85 20.02
CA HIS A 276 -15.54 -8.10 19.00
C HIS A 276 -16.08 -6.83 18.34
N LEU A 277 -15.96 -5.66 18.98
CA LEU A 277 -16.33 -4.36 18.40
C LEU A 277 -15.33 -3.86 17.37
N ARG A 278 -14.12 -4.44 17.32
CA ARG A 278 -13.05 -4.15 16.36
C ARG A 278 -12.67 -2.66 16.33
N LEU A 279 -12.58 -2.04 17.51
CA LEU A 279 -12.35 -0.58 17.64
C LEU A 279 -11.05 -0.13 16.97
N LEU A 280 -9.94 -0.85 17.22
CA LEU A 280 -8.63 -0.51 16.63
C LEU A 280 -8.68 -0.60 15.10
N GLN A 281 -9.24 -1.69 14.56
CA GLN A 281 -9.32 -1.90 13.12
C GLN A 281 -10.17 -0.81 12.45
N LYS A 282 -11.31 -0.44 13.04
CA LYS A 282 -12.16 0.65 12.54
C LYS A 282 -11.43 1.98 12.56
N THR A 283 -10.78 2.31 13.67
CA THR A 283 -10.02 3.57 13.81
C THR A 283 -8.92 3.68 12.75
N ILE A 284 -8.14 2.60 12.58
CA ILE A 284 -7.06 2.55 11.57
C ILE A 284 -7.66 2.67 10.16
N ALA A 285 -8.67 1.86 9.84
CA ALA A 285 -9.30 1.85 8.53
C ALA A 285 -9.88 3.22 8.16
N ASP A 286 -10.56 3.89 9.10
CA ASP A 286 -11.12 5.21 8.91
C ASP A 286 -10.03 6.25 8.61
N GLU A 287 -9.05 6.39 9.51
CA GLU A 287 -8.01 7.42 9.38
C GLU A 287 -7.15 7.23 8.12
N ILE A 288 -6.76 6.00 7.82
CA ILE A 288 -5.89 5.76 6.66
C ILE A 288 -6.66 5.90 5.35
N THR A 289 -7.92 5.45 5.30
CA THR A 289 -8.72 5.60 4.08
C THR A 289 -8.96 7.07 3.77
N ILE A 290 -9.24 7.92 4.76
CA ILE A 290 -9.34 9.37 4.55
C ILE A 290 -8.01 9.94 4.02
N ARG A 291 -6.89 9.56 4.62
CA ARG A 291 -5.58 10.11 4.27
C ARG A 291 -5.09 9.71 2.88
N VAL A 292 -5.33 8.47 2.47
CA VAL A 292 -4.90 7.94 1.17
C VAL A 292 -5.86 8.32 0.05
N HIS A 293 -7.14 8.27 0.32
CA HIS A 293 -8.21 8.52 -0.64
C HIS A 293 -8.93 9.83 -0.33
N SER A 294 -10.13 9.76 0.27
CA SER A 294 -10.88 10.93 0.73
C SER A 294 -11.91 10.54 1.79
N LYS A 295 -12.57 11.55 2.39
CA LYS A 295 -13.69 11.34 3.31
C LYS A 295 -14.90 10.74 2.60
N GLU A 296 -15.17 11.17 1.39
CA GLU A 296 -16.24 10.67 0.52
C GLU A 296 -16.00 9.19 0.17
N ASP A 297 -14.76 8.84 -0.21
CA ASP A 297 -14.37 7.45 -0.49
C ASP A 297 -14.52 6.56 0.76
N LEU A 298 -14.23 7.08 1.96
CA LEU A 298 -14.47 6.36 3.22
C LEU A 298 -15.96 6.09 3.46
N GLU A 299 -16.81 7.11 3.33
CA GLU A 299 -18.26 6.95 3.55
C GLU A 299 -18.86 5.95 2.55
N MET A 300 -18.41 5.97 1.29
CA MET A 300 -18.81 4.97 0.31
C MET A 300 -18.31 3.56 0.69
N ALA A 301 -17.09 3.42 1.17
CA ALA A 301 -16.54 2.13 1.62
C ALA A 301 -17.31 1.58 2.83
N LYS A 302 -17.70 2.44 3.79
CA LYS A 302 -18.55 2.07 4.94
C LYS A 302 -19.95 1.63 4.51
N LYS A 303 -20.61 2.38 3.63
CA LYS A 303 -21.90 2.00 3.07
C LYS A 303 -21.82 0.64 2.39
N ALA A 304 -20.80 0.43 1.55
CA ALA A 304 -20.55 -0.83 0.89
C ALA A 304 -20.32 -1.99 1.88
N SER A 305 -19.55 -1.76 2.94
CA SER A 305 -19.33 -2.75 4.00
C SER A 305 -20.63 -3.13 4.72
N ASN A 306 -21.45 -2.14 5.05
CA ASN A 306 -22.75 -2.36 5.67
C ASN A 306 -23.72 -3.12 4.76
N ILE A 307 -23.64 -2.91 3.45
CA ILE A 307 -24.45 -3.66 2.47
C ILE A 307 -24.08 -5.13 2.47
N LEU A 308 -22.79 -5.48 2.55
CA LEU A 308 -22.37 -6.88 2.53
C LEU A 308 -22.59 -7.61 3.86
N PHE A 309 -22.26 -6.94 4.96
CA PHE A 309 -22.14 -7.59 6.28
C PHE A 309 -23.19 -7.13 7.29
N GLY A 310 -23.94 -6.07 6.98
CA GLY A 310 -24.98 -5.52 7.83
C GLY A 310 -26.40 -5.92 7.41
N ASN A 311 -27.38 -5.33 8.09
CA ASN A 311 -28.82 -5.50 7.81
C ASN A 311 -29.32 -4.55 6.70
N SER A 312 -28.51 -4.32 5.66
CA SER A 312 -28.87 -3.42 4.57
C SER A 312 -30.01 -3.96 3.72
N THR A 313 -30.82 -3.04 3.23
CA THR A 313 -31.98 -3.29 2.39
C THR A 313 -31.64 -3.31 0.90
N SER A 314 -32.59 -3.75 0.08
CA SER A 314 -32.50 -3.67 -1.38
C SER A 314 -32.35 -2.22 -1.89
N SER A 315 -32.90 -1.23 -1.17
CA SER A 315 -32.77 0.19 -1.50
C SER A 315 -31.33 0.69 -1.37
N ASP A 316 -30.57 0.19 -0.40
CA ASP A 316 -29.16 0.57 -0.22
C ASP A 316 -28.30 0.09 -1.39
N LEU A 317 -28.62 -1.11 -1.94
CA LEU A 317 -27.95 -1.62 -3.14
C LEU A 317 -28.25 -0.78 -4.39
N LYS A 318 -29.50 -0.31 -4.55
CA LYS A 318 -29.92 0.51 -5.69
C LYS A 318 -29.25 1.88 -5.72
N ASN A 319 -28.83 2.38 -4.56
CA ASN A 319 -28.19 3.68 -4.40
C ASN A 319 -26.65 3.66 -4.60
N LEU A 320 -26.05 2.50 -4.87
CA LEU A 320 -24.62 2.42 -5.18
C LEU A 320 -24.39 2.78 -6.65
N ASP A 321 -23.39 3.62 -6.91
CA ASP A 321 -22.87 3.78 -8.27
C ASP A 321 -22.20 2.47 -8.76
N GLU A 322 -22.11 2.32 -10.08
CA GLU A 322 -21.62 1.09 -10.72
C GLU A 322 -20.20 0.73 -10.28
N ASN A 323 -19.29 1.70 -10.12
CA ASN A 323 -17.92 1.45 -9.73
C ASN A 323 -17.83 0.92 -8.30
N THR A 324 -18.55 1.54 -7.37
CA THR A 324 -18.63 1.09 -5.97
C THR A 324 -19.30 -0.28 -5.90
N PHE A 325 -20.39 -0.49 -6.63
CA PHE A 325 -21.06 -1.78 -6.69
C PHE A 325 -20.14 -2.90 -7.18
N LEU A 326 -19.41 -2.68 -8.29
CA LEU A 326 -18.47 -3.66 -8.82
C LEU A 326 -17.28 -3.91 -7.90
N ALA A 327 -16.83 -2.89 -7.17
CA ALA A 327 -15.75 -3.02 -6.19
C ALA A 327 -16.19 -3.84 -4.95
N VAL A 328 -17.41 -3.64 -4.49
CA VAL A 328 -18.02 -4.42 -3.38
C VAL A 328 -18.09 -5.91 -3.73
N PHE A 329 -18.50 -6.20 -4.96
CA PHE A 329 -18.68 -7.59 -5.45
C PHE A 329 -17.49 -8.06 -6.31
N GLU A 330 -16.30 -7.46 -6.14
CA GLU A 330 -15.09 -7.94 -6.79
C GLU A 330 -14.67 -9.29 -6.20
N GLY A 331 -14.35 -10.27 -7.09
CA GLY A 331 -14.07 -11.64 -6.68
C GLY A 331 -15.30 -12.54 -6.54
N VAL A 332 -16.51 -11.99 -6.56
CA VAL A 332 -17.74 -12.77 -6.63
C VAL A 332 -17.87 -13.40 -8.02
N PRO A 333 -18.22 -14.70 -8.12
CA PRO A 333 -18.44 -15.35 -9.42
C PRO A 333 -19.48 -14.60 -10.26
N LYS A 334 -19.13 -14.33 -11.53
CA LYS A 334 -19.94 -13.54 -12.46
C LYS A 334 -20.47 -14.41 -13.59
N PHE A 335 -21.75 -14.28 -13.88
CA PHE A 335 -22.43 -15.01 -14.95
C PHE A 335 -23.09 -14.00 -15.90
N LYS A 336 -23.00 -14.26 -17.19
CA LYS A 336 -23.61 -13.40 -18.21
C LYS A 336 -24.82 -14.08 -18.81
N ILE A 337 -25.94 -13.37 -18.88
CA ILE A 337 -27.15 -13.84 -19.55
C ILE A 337 -27.67 -12.77 -20.51
N LYS A 338 -28.33 -13.20 -21.58
CA LYS A 338 -28.94 -12.27 -22.54
C LYS A 338 -30.21 -11.68 -21.96
N LYS A 339 -30.56 -10.46 -22.40
CA LYS A 339 -31.76 -9.72 -21.96
C LYS A 339 -33.06 -10.50 -22.24
N GLU A 340 -33.10 -11.29 -23.32
CA GLU A 340 -34.24 -12.16 -23.66
C GLU A 340 -34.57 -13.22 -22.62
N HIS A 341 -33.60 -13.56 -21.72
CA HIS A 341 -33.77 -14.55 -20.66
C HIS A 341 -34.23 -13.96 -19.32
N LEU A 342 -34.49 -12.65 -19.23
CA LEU A 342 -34.99 -12.01 -18.02
C LEU A 342 -36.32 -12.62 -17.55
N ASN A 343 -37.22 -12.94 -18.50
CA ASN A 343 -38.57 -13.47 -18.19
C ASN A 343 -38.64 -15.00 -18.16
N SER A 344 -37.51 -15.73 -18.15
CA SER A 344 -37.50 -17.20 -18.27
C SER A 344 -37.68 -17.96 -16.94
N GLY A 345 -38.34 -17.37 -15.95
CA GLY A 345 -38.57 -18.01 -14.63
C GLY A 345 -37.27 -18.18 -13.81
N ILE A 346 -37.34 -17.89 -12.54
CA ILE A 346 -36.12 -17.81 -11.68
C ILE A 346 -35.34 -19.13 -11.59
N LEU A 347 -36.05 -20.28 -11.60
CA LEU A 347 -35.41 -21.58 -11.53
C LEU A 347 -34.47 -21.82 -12.74
N ASN A 348 -34.99 -21.48 -13.94
CA ASN A 348 -34.19 -21.62 -15.18
C ASN A 348 -32.97 -20.70 -15.17
N VAL A 349 -33.14 -19.44 -14.73
CA VAL A 349 -32.05 -18.48 -14.60
C VAL A 349 -30.96 -19.00 -13.64
N LEU A 350 -31.36 -19.48 -12.46
CA LEU A 350 -30.42 -19.86 -11.40
C LEU A 350 -29.73 -21.21 -11.64
N SER A 351 -30.30 -22.11 -12.45
CA SER A 351 -29.72 -23.43 -12.69
C SER A 351 -29.23 -23.61 -14.13
N GLU A 352 -30.06 -23.44 -15.14
CA GLU A 352 -29.69 -23.75 -16.53
C GLU A 352 -28.79 -22.67 -17.13
N ARG A 353 -29.10 -21.38 -16.89
CA ARG A 353 -28.40 -20.24 -17.51
C ARG A 353 -27.12 -19.87 -16.78
N THR A 354 -27.13 -19.92 -15.45
CA THR A 354 -25.99 -19.46 -14.64
C THR A 354 -25.25 -20.58 -13.92
N LYS A 355 -25.85 -21.78 -13.80
CA LYS A 355 -25.29 -22.93 -13.06
C LYS A 355 -24.91 -22.58 -11.59
N ILE A 356 -25.54 -21.55 -11.01
CA ILE A 356 -25.42 -21.23 -9.57
C ILE A 356 -25.92 -22.40 -8.73
N PHE A 357 -26.94 -23.09 -9.23
CA PHE A 357 -27.45 -24.35 -8.70
C PHE A 357 -27.26 -25.47 -9.72
N LYS A 358 -27.00 -26.68 -9.22
CA LYS A 358 -26.76 -27.86 -10.07
C LYS A 358 -28.01 -28.31 -10.82
N SER A 359 -29.20 -28.01 -10.30
CA SER A 359 -30.47 -28.39 -10.90
C SER A 359 -31.62 -27.48 -10.43
N ASN A 360 -32.73 -27.50 -11.20
CA ASN A 360 -33.99 -26.80 -10.81
C ASN A 360 -34.54 -27.33 -9.46
N GLY A 361 -34.36 -28.63 -9.16
CA GLY A 361 -34.76 -29.23 -7.90
C GLY A 361 -33.96 -28.69 -6.71
N GLU A 362 -32.64 -28.47 -6.85
CA GLU A 362 -31.81 -27.87 -5.82
C GLU A 362 -32.25 -26.39 -5.59
N ALA A 363 -32.40 -25.64 -6.67
CA ALA A 363 -32.81 -24.25 -6.61
C ALA A 363 -34.17 -24.10 -5.88
N ARG A 364 -35.16 -24.92 -6.24
CA ARG A 364 -36.51 -24.94 -5.62
C ARG A 364 -36.44 -25.23 -4.12
N ARG A 365 -35.69 -26.24 -3.70
CA ARG A 365 -35.51 -26.57 -2.27
C ARG A 365 -34.91 -25.41 -1.48
N MET A 366 -33.85 -24.78 -2.05
CA MET A 366 -33.14 -23.66 -1.41
C MET A 366 -34.04 -22.40 -1.34
N ILE A 367 -34.87 -22.14 -2.34
CA ILE A 367 -35.82 -21.03 -2.32
C ILE A 367 -36.89 -21.29 -1.26
N ASN A 368 -37.49 -22.49 -1.24
CA ASN A 368 -38.54 -22.85 -0.25
C ASN A 368 -38.03 -22.83 1.20
N SER A 369 -36.70 -23.08 1.41
CA SER A 369 -36.07 -22.93 2.73
C SER A 369 -35.64 -21.51 3.06
N ASN A 370 -36.07 -20.49 2.30
CA ASN A 370 -35.67 -19.09 2.43
C ASN A 370 -34.13 -18.87 2.40
N ALA A 371 -33.39 -19.76 1.71
CA ALA A 371 -31.95 -19.67 1.63
C ALA A 371 -31.46 -18.92 0.38
N VAL A 372 -32.36 -18.42 -0.47
CA VAL A 372 -32.02 -17.63 -1.67
C VAL A 372 -32.61 -16.24 -1.57
N SER A 373 -31.81 -15.24 -1.96
CA SER A 373 -32.26 -13.86 -2.12
C SER A 373 -31.79 -13.29 -3.44
N ILE A 374 -32.59 -12.45 -4.04
CA ILE A 374 -32.25 -11.60 -5.18
C ILE A 374 -32.20 -10.17 -4.67
N ASN A 375 -31.10 -9.49 -4.91
CA ASN A 375 -30.88 -8.10 -4.45
C ASN A 375 -31.21 -7.91 -2.96
N LYS A 376 -30.85 -8.89 -2.10
CA LYS A 376 -31.16 -8.93 -0.65
C LYS A 376 -32.63 -9.23 -0.27
N GLU A 377 -33.52 -9.33 -1.23
CA GLU A 377 -34.92 -9.71 -0.98
C GLU A 377 -35.12 -11.21 -1.14
N LYS A 378 -35.86 -11.82 -0.22
CA LYS A 378 -36.25 -13.24 -0.33
C LYS A 378 -37.22 -13.42 -1.49
N ILE A 379 -37.07 -14.50 -2.23
CA ILE A 379 -37.89 -14.77 -3.40
C ILE A 379 -38.70 -16.05 -3.23
N SER A 380 -39.81 -16.12 -3.93
CA SER A 380 -40.59 -17.37 -4.13
C SER A 380 -40.16 -18.10 -5.41
N VAL A 381 -40.64 -19.33 -5.57
CA VAL A 381 -40.35 -20.15 -6.77
C VAL A 381 -40.97 -19.53 -8.03
N ASP A 382 -42.05 -18.77 -7.87
CA ASP A 382 -42.77 -18.09 -8.96
C ASP A 382 -42.25 -16.70 -9.26
N PHE A 383 -41.13 -16.27 -8.60
CA PHE A 383 -40.48 -14.99 -8.84
C PHE A 383 -40.03 -14.90 -10.32
N GLN A 384 -40.39 -13.78 -10.93
CA GLN A 384 -39.97 -13.45 -12.28
C GLN A 384 -38.96 -12.30 -12.24
N LEU A 385 -37.80 -12.51 -12.83
CA LEU A 385 -36.80 -11.49 -12.94
C LEU A 385 -37.16 -10.51 -14.04
N SER A 386 -37.32 -9.23 -13.70
CA SER A 386 -37.73 -8.14 -14.61
C SER A 386 -36.62 -7.07 -14.71
N GLN A 387 -36.85 -6.08 -15.58
CA GLN A 387 -35.94 -4.92 -15.68
C GLN A 387 -35.89 -4.09 -14.41
N GLU A 388 -36.97 -4.06 -13.61
CA GLU A 388 -37.07 -3.33 -12.34
C GLU A 388 -36.16 -3.91 -11.25
N ASN A 389 -35.78 -5.18 -11.39
CA ASN A 389 -34.85 -5.85 -10.49
C ASN A 389 -33.38 -5.58 -10.83
N LEU A 390 -33.08 -4.84 -11.91
CA LEU A 390 -31.72 -4.60 -12.30
C LEU A 390 -31.08 -3.47 -11.48
N LEU A 391 -29.98 -3.78 -10.82
CA LEU A 391 -29.08 -2.81 -10.17
C LEU A 391 -28.21 -2.17 -11.28
N ASN A 392 -28.09 -0.85 -11.27
CA ASN A 392 -27.39 -0.10 -12.33
C ASN A 392 -27.83 -0.49 -13.76
N LYS A 393 -29.13 -0.84 -13.91
CA LYS A 393 -29.73 -1.27 -15.19
C LYS A 393 -29.11 -2.50 -15.85
N LYS A 394 -28.25 -3.25 -15.14
CA LYS A 394 -27.41 -4.28 -15.73
C LYS A 394 -27.13 -5.48 -14.84
N TYR A 395 -27.22 -5.35 -13.52
CA TYR A 395 -26.76 -6.37 -12.59
C TYR A 395 -27.88 -6.93 -11.75
N VAL A 396 -27.75 -8.22 -11.40
CA VAL A 396 -28.61 -8.88 -10.41
C VAL A 396 -27.71 -9.59 -9.40
N LEU A 397 -27.88 -9.28 -8.13
CA LEU A 397 -27.16 -9.92 -7.04
C LEU A 397 -27.95 -11.14 -6.54
N VAL A 398 -27.36 -12.31 -6.65
CA VAL A 398 -27.91 -13.55 -6.09
C VAL A 398 -27.16 -13.91 -4.82
N GLN A 399 -27.88 -14.18 -3.74
CA GLN A 399 -27.30 -14.71 -2.50
C GLN A 399 -27.82 -16.13 -2.26
N LYS A 400 -26.88 -17.10 -2.11
CA LYS A 400 -27.13 -18.50 -1.78
C LYS A 400 -26.66 -18.80 -0.36
N GLY A 401 -27.58 -18.99 0.58
CA GLY A 401 -27.27 -19.09 2.00
C GLY A 401 -26.78 -17.77 2.59
N LYS A 402 -26.01 -17.83 3.69
CA LYS A 402 -25.59 -16.64 4.43
C LYS A 402 -24.37 -15.90 3.84
N LYS A 403 -23.49 -16.61 3.12
CA LYS A 403 -22.15 -16.09 2.76
C LYS A 403 -21.82 -16.11 1.26
N ASN A 404 -22.58 -16.85 0.43
CA ASN A 404 -22.23 -17.03 -0.98
C ASN A 404 -23.01 -16.02 -1.83
N TYR A 405 -22.28 -15.16 -2.51
CA TYR A 405 -22.82 -14.19 -3.46
C TYR A 405 -22.39 -14.53 -4.89
N PHE A 406 -23.28 -14.22 -5.82
CA PHE A 406 -23.08 -14.39 -7.26
C PHE A 406 -23.62 -13.17 -7.98
N LEU A 407 -22.95 -12.74 -9.04
CA LEU A 407 -23.40 -11.59 -9.82
C LEU A 407 -23.83 -12.03 -11.21
N ILE A 408 -25.06 -11.76 -11.57
CA ILE A 408 -25.57 -11.95 -12.94
C ILE A 408 -25.47 -10.62 -13.67
N ILE A 409 -24.89 -10.64 -14.86
CA ILE A 409 -24.71 -9.50 -15.75
C ILE A 409 -25.62 -9.69 -16.95
N ILE A 410 -26.52 -8.73 -17.17
CA ILE A 410 -27.43 -8.71 -18.31
C ILE A 410 -26.72 -8.04 -19.51
N GLN A 411 -26.69 -8.76 -20.65
CA GLN A 411 -26.08 -8.29 -21.91
C GLN A 411 -27.13 -8.08 -22.99
#